data_6e0ff5f6aeb796885bfd0f8fbec1cddc
#
_entry.id   6e0ff5f6aeb796885bfd0f8fbec1cddc
#
_cell.length_a   1.000
_cell.length_b   1.000
_cell.length_c   1.000
_cell.angle_alpha   90.00
_cell.angle_beta   90.00
_cell.angle_gamma   90.00
#
_symmetry.space_group_name_H-M   'P 1'
#
loop_
_entity.id
_entity.type
_entity.pdbx_description
1 polymer ?
#
loop_
_entity_poly.entity_id
_entity_poly.type
_entity_poly.pdbx_seq_one_letter_code
_entity_poly.pdbx_strand_id
1 'polypeptide(L)'
;MTKLSTLKRKMLADPKARKEYERLGPEFEISSELIAARKRAKLSQEDLANRMGTTQSAIARLESGRKMPMMQTIQRYAEATGSRVRLSLVGTKSE
;
A
#
# COMPACT_ATOMS: atom_id res chain seq x y z
N MET A 1 -0.79 8.14 15.21
CA MET A 1 -0.74 6.78 14.68
C MET A 1 -1.85 6.56 13.67
N THR A 2 -1.54 5.93 12.55
CA THR A 2 -2.49 5.75 11.46
C THR A 2 -3.32 4.48 11.65
N LYS A 3 -4.45 4.45 10.96
CA LYS A 3 -5.27 3.23 10.95
C LYS A 3 -4.50 2.04 10.39
N LEU A 4 -3.58 2.30 9.47
CA LEU A 4 -2.77 1.25 8.87
C LEU A 4 -1.88 0.58 9.92
N SER A 5 -1.27 1.36 10.80
CA SER A 5 -0.45 0.81 11.87
C SER A 5 -1.27 -0.09 12.79
N THR A 6 -2.50 0.33 13.11
CA THR A 6 -3.39 -0.47 13.95
C THR A 6 -3.78 -1.76 13.25
N LEU A 7 -4.13 -1.66 11.97
CA LEU A 7 -4.50 -2.84 11.19
C LEU A 7 -3.34 -3.82 11.09
N LYS A 8 -2.14 -3.32 10.82
CA LYS A 8 -0.94 -4.14 10.73
C LYS A 8 -0.69 -4.88 12.04
N ARG A 9 -0.86 -4.19 13.16
CA ARG A 9 -0.68 -4.79 14.48
C ARG A 9 -1.68 -5.91 14.72
N LYS A 10 -2.93 -5.70 14.32
CA LYS A 10 -3.96 -6.74 14.45
C LYS A 10 -3.63 -7.95 13.60
N MET A 11 -3.16 -7.73 12.38
CA MET A 11 -2.81 -8.82 11.48
C MET A 11 -1.67 -9.66 12.05
N LEU A 12 -0.67 -9.01 12.66
CA LEU A 12 0.46 -9.71 13.22
C LEU A 12 0.13 -10.43 14.52
N ALA A 13 -0.95 -10.03 15.19
CA ALA A 13 -1.40 -10.70 16.40
C ALA A 13 -2.14 -11.99 16.10
N ASP A 14 -2.73 -12.11 14.92
CA ASP A 14 -3.43 -13.31 14.47
C ASP A 14 -2.43 -14.23 13.78
N PRO A 15 -2.15 -15.44 14.31
CA PRO A 15 -1.14 -16.33 13.70
C PRO A 15 -1.40 -16.64 12.24
N LYS A 16 -2.65 -16.77 11.85
CA LYS A 16 -3.02 -17.06 10.47
C LYS A 16 -2.74 -15.87 9.56
N ALA A 17 -3.18 -14.69 9.98
CA ALA A 17 -2.96 -13.46 9.23
C ALA A 17 -1.48 -13.09 9.19
N ARG A 18 -0.76 -13.34 10.28
CA ARG A 18 0.66 -13.08 10.34
C ARG A 18 1.43 -13.93 9.34
N LYS A 19 1.07 -15.20 9.23
CA LYS A 19 1.71 -16.11 8.30
C LYS A 19 1.49 -15.64 6.87
N GLU A 20 0.27 -15.22 6.57
CA GLU A 20 -0.08 -14.70 5.25
C GLU A 20 0.69 -13.43 4.94
N TYR A 21 0.77 -12.53 5.91
CA TYR A 21 1.51 -11.28 5.76
C TYR A 21 2.98 -11.54 5.44
N GLU A 22 3.60 -12.46 6.19
CA GLU A 22 5.01 -12.76 5.98
C GLU A 22 5.25 -13.41 4.61
N ARG A 23 4.30 -14.22 4.16
CA ARG A 23 4.40 -14.88 2.87
C ARG A 23 4.31 -13.90 1.70
N LEU A 24 3.46 -12.89 1.83
CA LEU A 24 3.22 -11.94 0.73
C LEU A 24 4.32 -10.90 0.60
N GLY A 25 4.97 -10.54 1.70
CA GLY A 25 6.16 -9.70 1.66
C GLY A 25 5.91 -8.23 1.35
N PRO A 26 6.95 -7.55 0.82
CA PRO A 26 6.90 -6.09 0.62
C PRO A 26 5.83 -5.63 -0.35
N GLU A 27 5.53 -6.42 -1.37
CA GLU A 27 4.52 -6.04 -2.36
C GLU A 27 3.16 -5.88 -1.69
N PHE A 28 2.83 -6.78 -0.77
CA PHE A 28 1.59 -6.70 -0.04
C PHE A 28 1.57 -5.48 0.88
N GLU A 29 2.69 -5.21 1.53
CA GLU A 29 2.80 -4.07 2.43
C GLU A 29 2.60 -2.77 1.66
N ILE A 30 3.20 -2.66 0.49
CA ILE A 30 3.06 -1.47 -0.34
C ILE A 30 1.63 -1.30 -0.81
N SER A 31 1.01 -2.38 -1.29
CA SER A 31 -0.37 -2.28 -1.77
C SER A 31 -1.32 -1.87 -0.66
N SER A 32 -1.09 -2.35 0.56
CA SER A 32 -1.90 -1.96 1.70
C SER A 32 -1.77 -0.47 2.01
N GLU A 33 -0.54 0.07 1.90
CA GLU A 33 -0.30 1.48 2.11
C GLU A 33 -0.99 2.33 1.06
N LEU A 34 -0.94 1.88 -0.20
CA LEU A 34 -1.59 2.61 -1.28
C LEU A 34 -3.10 2.66 -1.07
N ILE A 35 -3.70 1.51 -0.78
CA ILE A 35 -5.14 1.44 -0.56
C ILE A 35 -5.55 2.33 0.61
N ALA A 36 -4.77 2.31 1.70
CA ALA A 36 -5.06 3.12 2.87
C ALA A 36 -5.03 4.62 2.52
N ALA A 37 -4.05 5.03 1.72
CA ALA A 37 -3.94 6.43 1.31
C ALA A 37 -5.13 6.85 0.47
N ARG A 38 -5.54 5.99 -0.46
CA ARG A 38 -6.70 6.28 -1.32
C ARG A 38 -7.97 6.41 -0.49
N LYS A 39 -8.18 5.48 0.44
CA LYS A 39 -9.39 5.50 1.28
C LYS A 39 -9.40 6.69 2.21
N ARG A 40 -8.23 7.08 2.73
CA ARG A 40 -8.13 8.25 3.58
C ARG A 40 -8.51 9.52 2.81
N ALA A 41 -8.18 9.55 1.52
CA ALA A 41 -8.56 10.65 0.64
C ALA A 41 -10.00 10.56 0.16
N LYS A 42 -10.71 9.50 0.52
CA LYS A 42 -12.10 9.27 0.14
C LYS A 42 -12.29 9.19 -1.36
N LEU A 43 -11.35 8.55 -2.04
CA LEU A 43 -11.38 8.38 -3.49
C LEU A 43 -11.67 6.93 -3.85
N SER A 44 -12.49 6.73 -4.87
CA SER A 44 -12.64 5.41 -5.47
C SER A 44 -11.44 5.15 -6.36
N GLN A 45 -11.29 3.90 -6.81
CA GLN A 45 -10.24 3.59 -7.78
C GLN A 45 -10.42 4.39 -9.05
N GLU A 46 -11.67 4.59 -9.47
CA GLU A 46 -11.96 5.36 -10.67
C GLU A 46 -11.60 6.83 -10.50
N ASP A 47 -11.96 7.40 -9.35
CA ASP A 47 -11.59 8.80 -9.05
C ASP A 47 -10.08 8.99 -9.11
N LEU A 48 -9.36 8.07 -8.49
CA LEU A 48 -7.91 8.15 -8.46
C LEU A 48 -7.32 7.98 -9.85
N ALA A 49 -7.87 7.06 -10.63
CA ALA A 49 -7.42 6.85 -12.01
C ALA A 49 -7.55 8.14 -12.81
N ASN A 50 -8.67 8.85 -12.65
CA ASN A 50 -8.88 10.11 -13.33
C ASN A 50 -7.83 11.15 -12.91
N ARG A 51 -7.53 11.22 -11.63
CA ARG A 51 -6.52 12.16 -11.13
C ARG A 51 -5.14 11.86 -11.68
N MET A 52 -4.82 10.58 -11.83
CA MET A 52 -3.50 10.17 -12.30
C MET A 52 -3.41 10.05 -13.82
N GLY A 53 -4.51 10.28 -14.53
CA GLY A 53 -4.52 10.15 -15.98
C GLY A 53 -4.32 8.73 -16.45
N THR A 54 -4.89 7.78 -15.74
CA THR A 54 -4.76 6.36 -16.06
C THR A 54 -6.12 5.68 -15.97
N THR A 55 -6.14 4.35 -15.99
CA THR A 55 -7.39 3.60 -15.98
C THR A 55 -7.63 2.99 -14.61
N GLN A 56 -8.91 2.71 -14.32
CA GLN A 56 -9.27 2.06 -13.08
C GLN A 56 -8.59 0.68 -12.97
N SER A 57 -8.45 -0.02 -14.10
CA SER A 57 -7.76 -1.31 -14.11
C SER A 57 -6.31 -1.20 -13.69
N ALA A 58 -5.64 -0.10 -14.11
CA ALA A 58 -4.25 0.13 -13.72
C ALA A 58 -4.14 0.36 -12.21
N ILE A 59 -5.08 1.12 -11.64
CA ILE A 59 -5.09 1.33 -10.19
C ILE A 59 -5.33 0.00 -9.47
N ALA A 60 -6.28 -0.78 -9.96
CA ALA A 60 -6.57 -2.08 -9.35
C ALA A 60 -5.34 -2.98 -9.34
N ARG A 61 -4.55 -2.96 -10.42
CA ARG A 61 -3.32 -3.76 -10.48
C ARG A 61 -2.27 -3.25 -9.50
N LEU A 62 -2.16 -1.93 -9.34
CA LEU A 62 -1.23 -1.38 -8.36
C LEU A 62 -1.59 -1.82 -6.94
N GLU A 63 -2.89 -1.93 -6.67
CA GLU A 63 -3.38 -2.26 -5.34
C GLU A 63 -3.48 -3.77 -5.10
N SER A 64 -3.14 -4.58 -6.09
CA SER A 64 -3.29 -6.03 -6.00
C SER A 64 -2.22 -6.71 -5.16
N GLY A 65 -1.06 -6.08 -5.00
CA GLY A 65 0.05 -6.68 -4.27
C GLY A 65 0.77 -7.77 -5.02
N ARG A 66 0.48 -7.95 -6.32
CA ARG A 66 1.10 -9.00 -7.12
C ARG A 66 2.45 -8.61 -7.67
N LYS A 67 2.69 -7.32 -7.83
CA LYS A 67 3.89 -6.84 -8.46
C LYS A 67 4.37 -5.59 -7.74
N MET A 68 5.68 -5.45 -7.63
CA MET A 68 6.28 -4.27 -7.03
C MET A 68 6.15 -3.09 -7.99
N PRO A 69 5.43 -2.03 -7.63
CA PRO A 69 5.37 -0.85 -8.50
C PRO A 69 6.67 -0.08 -8.47
N MET A 70 6.90 0.68 -9.53
CA MET A 70 8.06 1.57 -9.56
C MET A 70 7.88 2.70 -8.57
N MET A 71 8.98 3.16 -8.00
CA MET A 71 8.94 4.25 -7.03
C MET A 71 8.28 5.49 -7.61
N GLN A 72 8.53 5.80 -8.88
CA GLN A 72 7.91 6.94 -9.53
C GLN A 72 6.39 6.82 -9.53
N THR A 73 5.88 5.61 -9.78
CA THR A 73 4.45 5.37 -9.75
C THR A 73 3.88 5.54 -8.34
N ILE A 74 4.62 5.06 -7.35
CA ILE A 74 4.21 5.22 -5.96
C ILE A 74 4.13 6.70 -5.59
N GLN A 75 5.11 7.48 -6.03
CA GLN A 75 5.12 8.91 -5.76
C GLN A 75 3.93 9.62 -6.40
N ARG A 76 3.60 9.25 -7.64
CA ARG A 76 2.45 9.84 -8.33
C ARG A 76 1.14 9.49 -7.63
N TYR A 77 1.04 8.25 -7.19
CA TYR A 77 -0.13 7.79 -6.44
C TYR A 77 -0.25 8.57 -5.12
N ALA A 78 0.86 8.73 -4.42
CA ALA A 78 0.87 9.48 -3.16
C ALA A 78 0.40 10.91 -3.38
N GLU A 79 0.94 11.59 -4.39
CA GLU A 79 0.55 12.97 -4.68
C GLU A 79 -0.94 13.08 -4.98
N ALA A 80 -1.46 12.14 -5.76
CA ALA A 80 -2.87 12.17 -6.15
C ALA A 80 -3.80 11.94 -4.96
N THR A 81 -3.30 11.36 -3.88
CA THR A 81 -4.09 11.10 -2.68
C THR A 81 -3.76 12.06 -1.54
N GLY A 82 -3.00 13.12 -1.84
CA GLY A 82 -2.63 14.10 -0.81
C GLY A 82 -1.65 13.54 0.20
N SER A 83 -0.85 12.57 -0.22
CA SER A 83 0.12 11.90 0.63
C SER A 83 1.53 12.16 0.14
N ARG A 84 2.49 11.73 0.92
CA ARG A 84 3.90 11.83 0.60
C ARG A 84 4.56 10.51 0.92
N VAL A 85 5.47 10.07 0.05
CA VAL A 85 6.20 8.83 0.30
C VAL A 85 7.24 9.07 1.38
N ARG A 86 7.25 8.17 2.34
CA ARG A 86 8.27 8.16 3.37
C ARG A 86 8.85 6.75 3.40
N LEU A 87 10.12 6.64 3.12
CA LEU A 87 10.79 5.35 3.04
C LEU A 87 11.56 5.06 4.32
N SER A 88 11.42 3.86 4.81
CA SER A 88 12.15 3.45 6.00
C SER A 88 12.70 2.05 5.77
N LEU A 89 13.98 1.89 6.02
CA LEU A 89 14.63 0.59 5.96
C LEU A 89 14.88 0.14 7.38
N VAL A 90 14.34 -1.01 7.72
CA VAL A 90 14.42 -1.55 9.08
C VAL A 90 15.40 -2.68 9.10
N GLY A 91 16.36 -2.63 10.05
CA GLY A 91 17.30 -3.71 10.21
C GLY A 91 16.58 -4.98 10.64
N THR A 92 17.06 -6.11 10.13
CA THR A 92 16.53 -7.39 10.52
C THR A 92 17.58 -8.12 11.33
N LYS A 93 17.12 -9.06 12.16
CA LYS A 93 18.04 -9.88 12.89
C LYS A 93 18.74 -10.83 11.93
N SER A 94 20.05 -10.77 11.95
CA SER A 94 20.90 -11.63 11.15
C SER A 94 21.26 -12.84 12.00
N GLU A 95 20.98 -14.02 11.52
CA GLU A 95 21.26 -15.24 12.29
C GLU A 95 22.50 -15.94 11.81
#